data_286d69fb61194d9c04826a26c35cbf00
#
_entry.id   286d69fb61194d9c04826a26c35cbf00
#
_cell.length_a   1.000
_cell.length_b   1.000
_cell.length_c   1.000
_cell.angle_alpha   90.00
_cell.angle_beta   90.00
_cell.angle_gamma   90.00
#
_symmetry.space_group_name_H-M   'P 1'
#
loop_
_entity.id
_entity.type
_entity.pdbx_description
1 polymer ?
#
loop_
_entity_poly.entity_id
_entity_poly.type
_entity_poly.pdbx_seq_one_letter_code
_entity_poly.pdbx_strand_id
1 'polypeptide(L)'
;LFLTILLTGFVVLTFSSAKLDIYLLPLFPFMAYLAFLLLPEIALPKIYFTIVLPAAVLVFVFPALFFLPAFLSLPWLESSYFYFAAFLLSSSAILCLYYLYKNRFTNATNSLSVGLLLSILIGSVNISELNKYIGLKNITQKATRIAQEDGIKNYYFYKLRSGKNLDSYLNKQINEVDLPTIDSLSGKQNFILFVNRNTLKKESKLYNFSNNNESYTIGDYSIIIFQQN
;
A
#
# COMPACT_ATOMS: atom_id res chain seq x y z
N LEU A 1 -0.75 32.10 8.34
CA LEU A 1 -0.05 31.07 9.10
C LEU A 1 -0.22 29.66 8.48
N PHE A 2 -1.45 29.11 8.38
CA PHE A 2 -1.68 27.75 7.86
C PHE A 2 -1.23 27.57 6.41
N LEU A 3 -1.52 28.52 5.54
CA LEU A 3 -1.05 28.51 4.15
C LEU A 3 0.48 28.53 4.09
N THR A 4 1.13 29.30 4.93
CA THR A 4 2.59 29.36 5.00
C THR A 4 3.18 28.00 5.42
N ILE A 5 2.60 27.35 6.45
CA ILE A 5 3.03 26.01 6.89
C ILE A 5 2.87 25.00 5.77
N LEU A 6 1.73 25.00 5.06
CA LEU A 6 1.48 24.11 3.94
C LEU A 6 2.49 24.30 2.81
N LEU A 7 2.68 25.54 2.36
CA LEU A 7 3.63 25.87 1.29
C LEU A 7 5.06 25.51 1.66
N THR A 8 5.50 25.88 2.89
CA THR A 8 6.85 25.55 3.35
C THR A 8 7.04 24.03 3.45
N GLY A 9 6.09 23.32 4.05
CA GLY A 9 6.14 21.86 4.14
C GLY A 9 6.17 21.19 2.77
N PHE A 10 5.34 21.64 1.82
CA PHE A 10 5.31 21.12 0.46
C PHE A 10 6.64 21.37 -0.27
N VAL A 11 7.20 22.56 -0.17
CA VAL A 11 8.50 22.91 -0.77
C VAL A 11 9.61 22.02 -0.18
N VAL A 12 9.69 21.91 1.15
CA VAL A 12 10.70 21.06 1.80
C VAL A 12 10.59 19.60 1.36
N LEU A 13 9.36 19.07 1.28
CA LEU A 13 9.13 17.69 0.83
C LEU A 13 9.44 17.48 -0.65
N THR A 14 9.27 18.51 -1.49
CA THR A 14 9.62 18.45 -2.92
C THR A 14 11.12 18.29 -3.13
N PHE A 15 11.95 18.89 -2.28
CA PHE A 15 13.40 18.75 -2.32
C PHE A 15 13.93 17.47 -1.65
N SER A 16 13.09 16.73 -0.94
CA SER A 16 13.50 15.47 -0.33
C SER A 16 13.74 14.41 -1.41
N SER A 17 14.88 13.72 -1.33
CA SER A 17 15.23 12.63 -2.24
C SER A 17 14.35 11.39 -2.05
N ALA A 18 13.81 11.18 -0.86
CA ALA A 18 12.90 10.09 -0.54
C ALA A 18 11.44 10.56 -0.68
N LYS A 19 10.89 10.43 -1.88
CA LYS A 19 9.47 10.77 -2.17
C LYS A 19 8.55 9.66 -1.68
N LEU A 20 8.34 9.57 -0.39
CA LEU A 20 7.32 8.69 0.18
C LEU A 20 6.06 9.50 0.48
N ASP A 21 4.93 9.04 -0.03
CA ASP A 21 3.62 9.68 0.15
C ASP A 21 3.26 9.87 1.63
N ILE A 22 3.81 9.03 2.51
CA ILE A 22 3.66 9.10 3.96
C ILE A 22 4.15 10.43 4.56
N TYR A 23 5.11 11.10 3.92
CA TYR A 23 5.61 12.39 4.41
C TYR A 23 4.60 13.53 4.22
N LEU A 24 3.58 13.35 3.38
CA LEU A 24 2.49 14.31 3.23
C LEU A 24 1.46 14.21 4.36
N LEU A 25 1.42 13.09 5.10
CA LEU A 25 0.44 12.88 6.17
C LEU A 25 0.37 14.03 7.19
N PRO A 26 1.49 14.59 7.70
CA PRO A 26 1.44 15.72 8.64
C PRO A 26 0.81 16.99 8.07
N LEU A 27 0.75 17.14 6.74
CA LEU A 27 0.15 18.32 6.10
C LEU A 27 -1.37 18.22 5.97
N PHE A 28 -1.95 17.02 6.02
CA PHE A 28 -3.40 16.82 5.86
C PHE A 28 -4.25 17.59 6.87
N PRO A 29 -3.94 17.64 8.18
CA PRO A 29 -4.72 18.44 9.13
C PRO A 29 -4.75 19.94 8.77
N PHE A 30 -3.62 20.48 8.29
CA PHE A 30 -3.55 21.89 7.87
C PHE A 30 -4.34 22.13 6.58
N MET A 31 -4.30 21.19 5.63
CA MET A 31 -5.12 21.25 4.42
C MET A 31 -6.61 21.20 4.74
N ALA A 32 -7.02 20.29 5.62
CA ALA A 32 -8.41 20.16 6.05
C ALA A 32 -8.90 21.43 6.75
N TYR A 33 -8.08 22.02 7.62
CA TYR A 33 -8.40 23.27 8.31
C TYR A 33 -8.51 24.46 7.33
N LEU A 34 -7.59 24.56 6.38
CA LEU A 34 -7.62 25.59 5.34
C LEU A 34 -8.88 25.45 4.46
N ALA A 35 -9.18 24.23 4.05
CA ALA A 35 -10.40 23.92 3.31
C ALA A 35 -11.66 24.35 4.09
N PHE A 36 -11.71 24.06 5.40
CA PHE A 36 -12.82 24.46 6.27
C PHE A 36 -12.97 25.98 6.34
N LEU A 37 -11.87 26.73 6.44
CA LEU A 37 -11.89 28.20 6.47
C LEU A 37 -12.38 28.82 5.15
N LEU A 38 -12.04 28.23 4.03
CA LEU A 38 -12.41 28.70 2.69
C LEU A 38 -13.82 28.25 2.26
N LEU A 39 -14.36 27.21 2.89
CA LEU A 39 -15.65 26.66 2.54
C LEU A 39 -16.81 27.68 2.53
N PRO A 40 -16.93 28.62 3.51
CA PRO A 40 -17.97 29.63 3.54
C PRO A 40 -17.89 30.65 2.40
N GLU A 41 -16.70 30.85 1.83
CA GLU A 41 -16.48 31.81 0.73
C GLU A 41 -16.77 31.21 -0.65
N ILE A 42 -16.97 29.89 -0.73
CA ILE A 42 -17.21 29.20 -1.99
C ILE A 42 -18.70 29.28 -2.32
N ALA A 43 -19.04 29.65 -3.55
CA ALA A 43 -20.42 29.70 -4.00
C ALA A 43 -21.14 28.33 -3.84
N LEU A 44 -22.35 28.36 -3.32
CA LEU A 44 -23.18 27.16 -3.03
C LEU A 44 -23.15 26.06 -4.11
N PRO A 45 -23.30 26.36 -5.44
CA PRO A 45 -23.27 25.31 -6.45
C PRO A 45 -21.91 24.59 -6.53
N LYS A 46 -20.80 25.29 -6.26
CA LYS A 46 -19.47 24.66 -6.23
C LYS A 46 -19.28 23.76 -5.00
N ILE A 47 -19.82 24.18 -3.84
CA ILE A 47 -19.79 23.34 -2.62
C ILE A 47 -20.58 22.06 -2.86
N TYR A 48 -21.78 22.16 -3.48
CA TYR A 48 -22.56 20.99 -3.82
C TYR A 48 -21.77 20.00 -4.67
N PHE A 49 -21.13 20.46 -5.74
CA PHE A 49 -20.37 19.59 -6.60
C PHE A 49 -19.16 18.97 -5.89
N THR A 50 -18.46 19.76 -5.07
CA THR A 50 -17.27 19.29 -4.33
C THR A 50 -17.59 18.22 -3.28
N ILE A 51 -18.79 18.22 -2.70
CA ILE A 51 -19.19 17.26 -1.67
C ILE A 51 -20.05 16.14 -2.26
N VAL A 52 -20.97 16.46 -3.18
CA VAL A 52 -21.90 15.48 -3.76
C VAL A 52 -21.16 14.44 -4.58
N LEU A 53 -20.18 14.85 -5.40
CA LEU A 53 -19.47 13.90 -6.25
C LEU A 53 -18.70 12.85 -5.44
N PRO A 54 -17.82 13.21 -4.47
CA PRO A 54 -17.15 12.20 -3.65
C PRO A 54 -18.15 11.38 -2.83
N ALA A 55 -19.19 11.98 -2.24
CA ALA A 55 -20.20 11.25 -1.50
C ALA A 55 -20.94 10.24 -2.39
N ALA A 56 -21.32 10.62 -3.60
CA ALA A 56 -21.96 9.71 -4.56
C ALA A 56 -21.04 8.52 -4.93
N VAL A 57 -19.75 8.77 -5.14
CA VAL A 57 -18.78 7.71 -5.40
C VAL A 57 -18.66 6.77 -4.18
N LEU A 58 -18.59 7.33 -2.97
CA LEU A 58 -18.43 6.55 -1.75
C LEU A 58 -19.65 5.67 -1.42
N VAL A 59 -20.85 6.02 -1.87
CA VAL A 59 -22.05 5.15 -1.75
C VAL A 59 -21.80 3.79 -2.39
N PHE A 60 -21.06 3.74 -3.49
CA PHE A 60 -20.79 2.50 -4.22
C PHE A 60 -19.64 1.67 -3.67
N VAL A 61 -18.90 2.14 -2.67
CA VAL A 61 -17.74 1.42 -2.13
C VAL A 61 -18.12 0.06 -1.54
N PHE A 62 -19.18 0.02 -0.73
CA PHE A 62 -19.63 -1.25 -0.14
C PHE A 62 -20.18 -2.23 -1.19
N PRO A 63 -21.09 -1.85 -2.10
CA PRO A 63 -21.51 -2.72 -3.20
C PRO A 63 -20.33 -3.17 -4.07
N ALA A 64 -19.42 -2.27 -4.43
CA ALA A 64 -18.26 -2.61 -5.23
C ALA A 64 -17.38 -3.67 -4.55
N LEU A 65 -17.08 -3.52 -3.26
CA LEU A 65 -16.32 -4.50 -2.49
C LEU A 65 -17.05 -5.84 -2.37
N PHE A 66 -18.36 -5.85 -2.32
CA PHE A 66 -19.14 -7.09 -2.27
C PHE A 66 -19.05 -7.89 -3.56
N PHE A 67 -19.01 -7.22 -4.72
CA PHE A 67 -18.91 -7.88 -6.02
C PHE A 67 -17.46 -8.12 -6.47
N LEU A 68 -16.49 -7.36 -5.95
CA LEU A 68 -15.10 -7.44 -6.38
C LEU A 68 -14.45 -8.82 -6.21
N PRO A 69 -14.67 -9.58 -5.12
CA PRO A 69 -14.10 -10.92 -4.95
C PRO A 69 -14.55 -11.93 -6.01
N ALA A 70 -15.71 -11.73 -6.63
CA ALA A 70 -16.18 -12.58 -7.72
C ALA A 70 -15.31 -12.45 -9.00
N PHE A 71 -14.63 -11.30 -9.17
CA PHE A 71 -13.78 -11.01 -10.32
C PHE A 71 -12.29 -11.07 -10.00
N LEU A 72 -11.91 -10.83 -8.75
CA LEU A 72 -10.53 -10.74 -8.30
C LEU A 72 -10.35 -11.62 -7.06
N SER A 73 -9.56 -12.69 -7.19
CA SER A 73 -9.15 -13.52 -6.05
C SER A 73 -8.11 -12.76 -5.19
N LEU A 74 -8.59 -11.89 -4.32
CA LEU A 74 -7.76 -11.10 -3.41
C LEU A 74 -8.04 -11.56 -1.96
N PRO A 75 -7.26 -12.50 -1.42
CA PRO A 75 -7.54 -13.12 -0.11
C PRO A 75 -7.63 -12.11 1.06
N TRP A 76 -6.92 -10.98 0.94
CA TRP A 76 -6.95 -9.93 1.96
C TRP A 76 -8.24 -9.09 1.96
N LEU A 77 -9.04 -9.14 0.87
CA LEU A 77 -10.37 -8.51 0.81
C LEU A 77 -11.45 -9.33 1.52
N GLU A 78 -11.24 -10.60 1.80
CA GLU A 78 -12.23 -11.49 2.42
C GLU A 78 -12.44 -11.20 3.91
N SER A 79 -11.66 -10.29 4.49
CA SER A 79 -11.80 -9.92 5.89
C SER A 79 -13.09 -9.15 6.17
N SER A 80 -13.84 -9.60 7.18
CA SER A 80 -15.06 -8.95 7.66
C SER A 80 -14.85 -7.47 8.05
N TYR A 81 -13.67 -7.10 8.51
CA TYR A 81 -13.35 -5.70 8.86
C TYR A 81 -13.37 -4.76 7.66
N PHE A 82 -12.91 -5.22 6.48
CA PHE A 82 -13.01 -4.41 5.26
C PHE A 82 -14.45 -4.19 4.82
N TYR A 83 -15.28 -5.23 4.89
CA TYR A 83 -16.71 -5.09 4.58
C TYR A 83 -17.41 -4.15 5.55
N PHE A 84 -17.08 -4.23 6.84
CA PHE A 84 -17.66 -3.35 7.84
C PHE A 84 -17.19 -1.89 7.68
N ALA A 85 -15.91 -1.67 7.40
CA ALA A 85 -15.37 -0.35 7.10
C ALA A 85 -16.04 0.27 5.84
N ALA A 86 -16.19 -0.53 4.79
CA ALA A 86 -16.87 -0.10 3.57
C ALA A 86 -18.36 0.20 3.80
N PHE A 87 -19.04 -0.61 4.61
CA PHE A 87 -20.45 -0.36 4.99
C PHE A 87 -20.59 0.96 5.74
N LEU A 88 -19.73 1.24 6.71
CA LEU A 88 -19.74 2.51 7.45
C LEU A 88 -19.49 3.70 6.52
N LEU A 89 -18.52 3.56 5.60
CA LEU A 89 -18.22 4.62 4.64
C LEU A 89 -19.39 4.91 3.71
N SER A 90 -20.01 3.87 3.15
CA SER A 90 -21.18 4.03 2.27
C SER A 90 -22.38 4.57 3.02
N SER A 91 -22.64 4.12 4.25
CA SER A 91 -23.73 4.62 5.10
C SER A 91 -23.53 6.10 5.45
N SER A 92 -22.31 6.51 5.78
CA SER A 92 -22.00 7.92 6.06
C SER A 92 -22.14 8.80 4.81
N ALA A 93 -21.81 8.27 3.65
CA ALA A 93 -22.00 8.97 2.38
C ALA A 93 -23.49 9.17 2.05
N ILE A 94 -24.34 8.17 2.30
CA ILE A 94 -25.80 8.29 2.17
C ILE A 94 -26.34 9.35 3.12
N LEU A 95 -25.91 9.35 4.39
CA LEU A 95 -26.29 10.38 5.35
C LEU A 95 -25.81 11.78 4.93
N CYS A 96 -24.62 11.88 4.37
CA CYS A 96 -24.09 13.12 3.81
C CYS A 96 -25.00 13.65 2.71
N LEU A 97 -25.38 12.83 1.74
CA LEU A 97 -26.31 13.21 0.64
C LEU A 97 -27.67 13.62 1.18
N TYR A 98 -28.18 12.90 2.18
CA TYR A 98 -29.44 13.25 2.84
C TYR A 98 -29.37 14.64 3.51
N TYR A 99 -28.29 14.95 4.25
CA TYR A 99 -28.13 16.26 4.87
C TYR A 99 -27.91 17.38 3.84
N LEU A 100 -27.25 17.11 2.72
CA LEU A 100 -27.14 18.05 1.60
C LEU A 100 -28.52 18.37 1.00
N TYR A 101 -29.34 17.35 0.80
CA TYR A 101 -30.71 17.53 0.35
C TYR A 101 -31.54 18.42 1.30
N LYS A 102 -31.29 18.34 2.62
CA LYS A 102 -31.91 19.19 3.66
C LYS A 102 -31.21 20.55 3.82
N ASN A 103 -30.23 20.91 2.98
CA ASN A 103 -29.45 22.14 3.06
C ASN A 103 -28.69 22.29 4.40
N ARG A 104 -28.33 21.17 5.06
CA ARG A 104 -27.54 21.12 6.32
C ARG A 104 -26.10 20.79 6.06
N PHE A 105 -25.34 21.72 5.50
CA PHE A 105 -23.96 21.51 5.06
C PHE A 105 -23.02 21.02 6.17
N THR A 106 -23.08 21.63 7.36
CA THR A 106 -22.25 21.24 8.51
C THR A 106 -22.49 19.77 8.89
N ASN A 107 -23.78 19.34 8.90
CA ASN A 107 -24.11 17.95 9.24
C ASN A 107 -23.66 17.00 8.12
N ALA A 108 -23.71 17.43 6.88
CA ALA A 108 -23.24 16.64 5.74
C ALA A 108 -21.73 16.39 5.81
N THR A 109 -20.94 17.45 6.02
CA THR A 109 -19.49 17.35 6.15
C THR A 109 -19.07 16.54 7.38
N ASN A 110 -19.72 16.75 8.52
CA ASN A 110 -19.47 15.99 9.74
C ASN A 110 -19.77 14.50 9.56
N SER A 111 -20.91 14.16 8.94
CA SER A 111 -21.27 12.77 8.66
C SER A 111 -20.20 12.08 7.81
N LEU A 112 -19.76 12.72 6.73
CA LEU A 112 -18.73 12.16 5.85
C LEU A 112 -17.38 12.03 6.55
N SER A 113 -16.95 13.04 7.32
CA SER A 113 -15.70 13.04 8.05
C SER A 113 -15.66 11.95 9.14
N VAL A 114 -16.73 11.83 9.93
CA VAL A 114 -16.83 10.78 10.96
C VAL A 114 -16.83 9.40 10.33
N GLY A 115 -17.60 9.21 9.25
CA GLY A 115 -17.63 7.94 8.53
C GLY A 115 -16.28 7.54 7.97
N LEU A 116 -15.54 8.49 7.39
CA LEU A 116 -14.21 8.26 6.85
C LEU A 116 -13.21 7.89 7.98
N LEU A 117 -13.21 8.64 9.08
CA LEU A 117 -12.33 8.35 10.21
C LEU A 117 -12.61 6.98 10.83
N LEU A 118 -13.88 6.63 11.04
CA LEU A 118 -14.27 5.32 11.57
C LEU A 118 -13.89 4.20 10.60
N SER A 119 -14.09 4.39 9.30
CA SER A 119 -13.72 3.40 8.29
C SER A 119 -12.22 3.17 8.23
N ILE A 120 -11.40 4.23 8.33
CA ILE A 120 -9.94 4.12 8.42
C ILE A 120 -9.55 3.39 9.72
N LEU A 121 -10.13 3.75 10.86
CA LEU A 121 -9.82 3.13 12.14
C LEU A 121 -10.10 1.61 12.10
N ILE A 122 -11.27 1.22 11.63
CA ILE A 122 -11.64 -0.20 11.55
C ILE A 122 -10.83 -0.93 10.49
N GLY A 123 -10.63 -0.31 9.31
CA GLY A 123 -9.77 -0.89 8.26
C GLY A 123 -8.33 -1.08 8.72
N SER A 124 -7.83 -0.20 9.60
CA SER A 124 -6.46 -0.29 10.12
C SER A 124 -6.20 -1.52 10.99
N VAL A 125 -7.22 -2.08 11.63
CA VAL A 125 -7.11 -3.34 12.40
C VAL A 125 -6.61 -4.47 11.51
N ASN A 126 -6.91 -4.41 10.23
CA ASN A 126 -6.55 -5.45 9.26
C ASN A 126 -5.21 -5.22 8.54
N ILE A 127 -4.47 -4.16 8.88
CA ILE A 127 -3.17 -3.88 8.27
C ILE A 127 -2.18 -5.02 8.49
N SER A 128 -2.27 -5.73 9.63
CA SER A 128 -1.42 -6.89 9.90
C SER A 128 -1.65 -8.02 8.91
N GLU A 129 -2.90 -8.29 8.53
CA GLU A 129 -3.24 -9.29 7.51
C GLU A 129 -2.76 -8.85 6.12
N LEU A 130 -3.02 -7.59 5.75
CA LEU A 130 -2.54 -7.01 4.51
C LEU A 130 -1.01 -7.10 4.40
N ASN A 131 -0.29 -6.83 5.47
CA ASN A 131 1.16 -6.92 5.52
C ASN A 131 1.69 -8.36 5.32
N LYS A 132 0.90 -9.40 5.59
CA LYS A 132 1.30 -10.77 5.27
C LYS A 132 1.43 -10.99 3.77
N TYR A 133 0.62 -10.29 2.96
CA TYR A 133 0.60 -10.43 1.50
C TYR A 133 1.51 -9.42 0.79
N ILE A 134 1.51 -8.16 1.24
CA ILE A 134 2.22 -7.05 0.57
C ILE A 134 3.56 -6.75 1.26
N GLY A 135 3.71 -7.14 2.54
CA GLY A 135 4.87 -6.80 3.35
C GLY A 135 6.06 -7.72 3.11
N LEU A 136 7.26 -7.14 3.21
CA LEU A 136 8.52 -7.87 3.09
C LEU A 136 8.87 -8.72 4.33
N LYS A 137 8.22 -8.49 5.48
CA LYS A 137 8.57 -9.11 6.75
C LYS A 137 8.54 -10.64 6.70
N ASN A 138 7.48 -11.22 6.18
CA ASN A 138 7.32 -12.68 6.19
C ASN A 138 8.30 -13.37 5.24
N ILE A 139 8.52 -12.79 4.06
CA ILE A 139 9.46 -13.36 3.09
C ILE A 139 10.91 -13.24 3.58
N THR A 140 11.27 -12.13 4.25
CA THR A 140 12.61 -11.97 4.83
C THR A 140 12.84 -12.88 6.02
N GLN A 141 11.83 -13.10 6.88
CA GLN A 141 11.95 -14.08 7.97
C GLN A 141 12.15 -15.50 7.43
N LYS A 142 11.42 -15.88 6.39
CA LYS A 142 11.60 -17.18 5.73
C LYS A 142 13.01 -17.29 5.13
N ALA A 143 13.45 -16.24 4.41
CA ALA A 143 14.81 -16.21 3.83
C ALA A 143 15.90 -16.30 4.89
N THR A 144 15.76 -15.59 6.00
CA THR A 144 16.73 -15.62 7.11
C THR A 144 16.82 -17.03 7.73
N ARG A 145 15.67 -17.69 7.92
CA ARG A 145 15.64 -19.05 8.46
C ARG A 145 16.37 -20.02 7.54
N ILE A 146 16.06 -20.01 6.26
CA ILE A 146 16.71 -20.86 5.25
C ILE A 146 18.22 -20.56 5.21
N ALA A 147 18.58 -19.28 5.20
CA ALA A 147 19.98 -18.88 5.17
C ALA A 147 20.78 -19.39 6.39
N GLN A 148 20.14 -19.46 7.56
CA GLN A 148 20.75 -20.02 8.77
C GLN A 148 20.89 -21.55 8.69
N GLU A 149 19.87 -22.24 8.15
CA GLU A 149 19.86 -23.69 7.97
C GLU A 149 20.94 -24.11 6.94
N ASP A 150 21.08 -23.38 5.84
CA ASP A 150 21.95 -23.72 4.71
C ASP A 150 23.31 -22.97 4.70
N GLY A 151 23.58 -22.15 5.70
CA GLY A 151 24.82 -21.37 5.79
C GLY A 151 24.99 -20.29 4.73
N ILE A 152 23.89 -19.82 4.12
CA ILE A 152 23.90 -18.80 3.06
C ILE A 152 24.12 -17.42 3.68
N LYS A 153 25.10 -16.68 3.14
CA LYS A 153 25.45 -15.34 3.67
C LYS A 153 25.02 -14.20 2.75
N ASN A 154 24.79 -14.48 1.46
CA ASN A 154 24.60 -13.48 0.43
C ASN A 154 23.13 -13.38 0.05
N TYR A 155 22.65 -12.14 -0.06
CA TYR A 155 21.29 -11.81 -0.47
C TYR A 155 21.36 -10.79 -1.58
N TYR A 156 20.50 -10.96 -2.58
CA TYR A 156 20.34 -10.05 -3.72
C TYR A 156 18.88 -9.83 -4.03
N PHE A 157 18.56 -8.75 -4.74
CA PHE A 157 17.21 -8.55 -5.28
C PHE A 157 17.25 -8.16 -6.75
N TYR A 158 16.22 -8.52 -7.49
CA TYR A 158 16.07 -8.23 -8.91
C TYR A 158 14.81 -7.43 -9.16
N LYS A 159 14.94 -6.21 -9.76
CA LYS A 159 13.84 -5.31 -10.15
C LYS A 159 12.74 -5.20 -9.09
N LEU A 160 13.13 -5.03 -7.84
CA LEU A 160 12.19 -4.93 -6.72
C LEU A 160 12.12 -3.48 -6.27
N ARG A 161 10.97 -2.80 -6.50
CA ARG A 161 10.76 -1.39 -6.13
C ARG A 161 11.08 -1.09 -4.66
N SER A 162 10.76 -2.02 -3.78
CA SER A 162 11.01 -1.95 -2.34
C SER A 162 12.29 -2.68 -1.90
N GLY A 163 13.17 -3.05 -2.84
CA GLY A 163 14.36 -3.88 -2.56
C GLY A 163 15.29 -3.29 -1.50
N LYS A 164 15.49 -1.98 -1.51
CA LYS A 164 16.29 -1.28 -0.49
C LYS A 164 15.71 -1.38 0.93
N ASN A 165 14.40 -1.62 1.07
CA ASN A 165 13.80 -1.83 2.39
C ASN A 165 14.16 -3.19 2.99
N LEU A 166 14.65 -4.14 2.18
CA LEU A 166 15.15 -5.43 2.67
C LEU A 166 16.34 -5.25 3.63
N ASP A 167 17.15 -4.21 3.42
CA ASP A 167 18.30 -3.87 4.27
C ASP A 167 17.89 -3.75 5.73
N SER A 168 16.75 -3.11 5.99
CA SER A 168 16.21 -2.90 7.34
C SER A 168 15.72 -4.18 8.00
N TYR A 169 15.20 -5.13 7.21
CA TYR A 169 14.70 -6.41 7.74
C TYR A 169 15.80 -7.45 7.93
N LEU A 170 16.80 -7.44 7.06
CA LEU A 170 17.90 -8.41 7.08
C LEU A 170 19.13 -7.90 7.84
N ASN A 171 19.10 -6.64 8.27
CA ASN A 171 20.20 -5.94 8.93
C ASN A 171 21.53 -6.06 8.17
N LYS A 172 21.45 -6.02 6.83
CA LYS A 172 22.56 -6.12 5.89
C LYS A 172 22.26 -5.30 4.66
N GLN A 173 23.29 -4.72 4.08
CA GLN A 173 23.17 -4.06 2.78
C GLN A 173 23.00 -5.10 1.67
N ILE A 174 21.96 -4.92 0.85
CA ILE A 174 21.62 -5.83 -0.23
C ILE A 174 21.69 -5.08 -1.56
N ASN A 175 22.32 -5.71 -2.54
CA ASN A 175 22.50 -5.10 -3.84
C ASN A 175 21.46 -5.59 -4.85
N GLU A 176 21.05 -4.68 -5.73
CA GLU A 176 20.30 -5.06 -6.91
C GLU A 176 21.23 -5.72 -7.92
N VAL A 177 20.75 -6.80 -8.53
CA VAL A 177 21.49 -7.54 -9.56
C VAL A 177 20.67 -7.66 -10.83
N ASP A 178 21.34 -7.73 -11.96
CA ASP A 178 20.75 -8.00 -13.26
C ASP A 178 20.86 -9.48 -13.64
N LEU A 179 20.18 -9.90 -14.71
CA LEU A 179 20.14 -11.30 -15.15
C LEU A 179 21.54 -11.87 -15.49
N PRO A 180 22.43 -11.15 -16.20
CA PRO A 180 23.79 -11.65 -16.45
C PRO A 180 24.60 -11.89 -15.16
N THR A 181 24.43 -11.00 -14.18
CA THR A 181 25.09 -11.16 -12.87
C THR A 181 24.53 -12.37 -12.12
N ILE A 182 23.21 -12.60 -12.15
CA ILE A 182 22.60 -13.79 -11.54
C ILE A 182 23.18 -15.06 -12.17
N ASP A 183 23.28 -15.13 -13.51
CA ASP A 183 23.90 -16.26 -14.21
C ASP A 183 25.35 -16.50 -13.75
N SER A 184 26.14 -15.44 -13.62
CA SER A 184 27.53 -15.54 -13.20
C SER A 184 27.72 -15.94 -11.74
N LEU A 185 26.79 -15.56 -10.87
CA LEU A 185 26.81 -15.84 -9.44
C LEU A 185 26.31 -17.26 -9.13
N SER A 186 25.32 -17.75 -9.89
CA SER A 186 24.69 -19.05 -9.67
C SER A 186 25.69 -20.23 -9.71
N GLY A 187 26.80 -20.08 -10.45
CA GLY A 187 27.87 -21.09 -10.50
C GLY A 187 29.03 -20.86 -9.51
N LYS A 188 29.00 -19.78 -8.72
CA LYS A 188 30.19 -19.38 -7.91
C LYS A 188 29.91 -19.31 -6.42
N GLN A 189 28.67 -19.06 -6.00
CA GLN A 189 28.36 -18.89 -4.59
C GLN A 189 26.91 -19.21 -4.28
N ASN A 190 26.64 -19.55 -3.01
CA ASN A 190 25.29 -19.71 -2.50
C ASN A 190 24.70 -18.35 -2.16
N PHE A 191 23.47 -18.09 -2.62
CA PHE A 191 22.76 -16.85 -2.33
C PHE A 191 21.24 -17.00 -2.42
N ILE A 192 20.53 -16.05 -1.83
CA ILE A 192 19.08 -15.92 -1.92
C ILE A 192 18.74 -14.70 -2.77
N LEU A 193 17.92 -14.90 -3.78
CA LEU A 193 17.43 -13.84 -4.67
C LEU A 193 15.99 -13.50 -4.34
N PHE A 194 15.72 -12.23 -4.02
CA PHE A 194 14.38 -11.69 -3.85
C PHE A 194 13.85 -11.13 -5.17
N VAL A 195 12.63 -11.47 -5.53
CA VAL A 195 11.98 -11.02 -6.76
C VAL A 195 10.49 -10.82 -6.53
N ASN A 196 9.87 -9.90 -7.29
CA ASN A 196 8.42 -9.78 -7.28
C ASN A 196 7.80 -10.94 -8.08
N ARG A 197 6.73 -11.54 -7.56
CA ARG A 197 6.00 -12.66 -8.18
C ARG A 197 5.58 -12.38 -9.63
N ASN A 198 5.16 -11.15 -9.92
CA ASN A 198 4.77 -10.76 -11.28
C ASN A 198 5.97 -10.67 -12.22
N THR A 199 7.11 -10.19 -11.72
CA THR A 199 8.37 -10.15 -12.48
C THR A 199 8.88 -11.56 -12.74
N LEU A 200 8.80 -12.45 -11.75
CA LEU A 200 9.15 -13.86 -11.89
C LEU A 200 8.38 -14.55 -13.01
N LYS A 201 7.06 -14.29 -13.10
CA LYS A 201 6.21 -14.87 -14.15
C LYS A 201 6.47 -14.30 -15.55
N LYS A 202 6.91 -13.03 -15.63
CA LYS A 202 7.13 -12.35 -16.93
C LYS A 202 8.49 -12.65 -17.54
N GLU A 203 9.50 -12.91 -16.71
CA GLU A 203 10.87 -13.13 -17.14
C GLU A 203 11.14 -14.65 -17.25
N SER A 204 11.16 -15.19 -18.47
CA SER A 204 11.33 -16.63 -18.72
C SER A 204 12.59 -17.22 -18.07
N LYS A 205 13.70 -16.48 -18.03
CA LYS A 205 14.94 -16.93 -17.37
C LYS A 205 14.77 -17.10 -15.87
N LEU A 206 14.13 -16.14 -15.21
CA LEU A 206 13.85 -16.22 -13.76
C LEU A 206 12.89 -17.36 -13.44
N TYR A 207 11.91 -17.55 -14.28
CA TYR A 207 10.98 -18.67 -14.15
C TYR A 207 11.70 -20.02 -14.23
N ASN A 208 12.65 -20.17 -15.18
CA ASN A 208 13.46 -21.35 -15.28
C ASN A 208 14.36 -21.55 -14.05
N PHE A 209 14.96 -20.47 -13.51
CA PHE A 209 15.72 -20.55 -12.27
C PHE A 209 14.85 -21.00 -11.09
N SER A 210 13.61 -20.51 -10.99
CA SER A 210 12.73 -20.93 -9.90
C SER A 210 12.25 -22.37 -10.01
N ASN A 211 12.23 -22.94 -11.21
CA ASN A 211 11.90 -24.34 -11.41
C ASN A 211 13.08 -25.28 -11.15
N ASN A 212 14.30 -24.81 -11.40
CA ASN A 212 15.52 -25.61 -11.24
C ASN A 212 16.14 -25.47 -9.84
N ASN A 213 15.68 -24.53 -9.04
CA ASN A 213 16.17 -24.26 -7.69
C ASN A 213 15.00 -24.23 -6.71
N GLU A 214 15.30 -24.39 -5.44
CA GLU A 214 14.30 -24.27 -4.39
C GLU A 214 13.78 -22.84 -4.36
N SER A 215 12.45 -22.69 -4.41
CA SER A 215 11.81 -21.38 -4.44
C SER A 215 10.57 -21.33 -3.54
N TYR A 216 10.37 -20.19 -2.88
CA TYR A 216 9.21 -19.94 -2.02
C TYR A 216 8.54 -18.64 -2.42
N THR A 217 7.21 -18.65 -2.43
CA THR A 217 6.40 -17.45 -2.69
C THR A 217 5.52 -17.13 -1.48
N ILE A 218 5.61 -15.90 -1.00
CA ILE A 218 4.77 -15.38 0.08
C ILE A 218 4.18 -14.05 -0.39
N GLY A 219 2.86 -14.02 -0.60
CA GLY A 219 2.17 -12.85 -1.14
C GLY A 219 2.68 -12.45 -2.53
N ASP A 220 3.11 -11.21 -2.65
CA ASP A 220 3.63 -10.63 -3.88
C ASP A 220 5.12 -10.87 -4.13
N TYR A 221 5.78 -11.56 -3.22
CA TYR A 221 7.23 -11.76 -3.26
C TYR A 221 7.60 -13.23 -3.36
N SER A 222 8.68 -13.49 -4.07
CA SER A 222 9.29 -14.82 -4.18
C SER A 222 10.76 -14.74 -3.83
N ILE A 223 11.28 -15.81 -3.26
CA ILE A 223 12.72 -16.04 -3.09
C ILE A 223 13.12 -17.26 -3.89
N ILE A 224 14.28 -17.19 -4.51
CA ILE A 224 14.93 -18.30 -5.21
C ILE A 224 16.25 -18.55 -4.49
N ILE A 225 16.51 -19.79 -4.14
CA ILE A 225 17.69 -20.20 -3.36
C ILE A 225 18.68 -20.87 -4.32
N PHE A 226 19.82 -20.25 -4.50
CA PHE A 226 20.89 -20.80 -5.31
C PHE A 226 21.90 -21.49 -4.39
N GLN A 227 22.06 -22.80 -4.57
CA GLN A 227 23.04 -23.62 -3.86
C GLN A 227 23.98 -24.26 -4.88
N GLN A 228 25.27 -24.30 -4.56
CA GLN A 228 26.24 -25.10 -5.32
C GLN A 228 26.05 -26.55 -4.90
N ASN A 229 25.75 -27.41 -5.87
CA ASN A 229 25.79 -28.85 -5.71
C ASN A 229 27.25 -29.35 -5.66
#